data_ad9d8735bae39da7d1295aa98adf1453
#
_entry.id   ad9d8735bae39da7d1295aa98adf1453
#
_cell.length_a   1.000
_cell.length_b   1.000
_cell.length_c   1.000
_cell.angle_alpha   90.00
_cell.angle_beta   90.00
_cell.angle_gamma   90.00
#
_symmetry.space_group_name_H-M   'P 1'
#
loop_
_entity.id
_entity.type
_entity.pdbx_description
1 polymer ?
#
loop_
_entity_poly.entity_id
_entity_poly.type
_entity_poly.pdbx_seq_one_letter_code
_entity_poly.pdbx_strand_id
1 'polypeptide(L)'
;MGGAYSALAKEKKGKGALDTATLLCVQKAIDNRDNAILMGLDVYYPAAKTALQTRQAALKNAWTQTDQKIRKDVIKTIWKSYKNSAKSARTAMKGAQKVAWKKFEADRKVCNPK
;
A
#
# COMPACT_ATOMS: atom_id res chain seq x y z
N MET A 1 -1.05 -8.38 -17.75
CA MET A 1 -1.70 -7.29 -18.51
C MET A 1 -2.55 -7.79 -19.65
N GLY A 2 -2.01 -8.61 -20.51
CA GLY A 2 -2.76 -9.15 -21.64
C GLY A 2 -4.02 -9.89 -21.25
N GLY A 3 -4.00 -10.61 -20.13
CA GLY A 3 -5.15 -11.38 -19.69
C GLY A 3 -6.37 -10.53 -19.38
N ALA A 4 -6.17 -9.35 -18.76
CA ALA A 4 -7.26 -8.45 -18.45
C ALA A 4 -7.92 -7.90 -19.71
N TYR A 5 -7.12 -7.57 -20.70
CA TYR A 5 -7.64 -7.08 -21.97
C TYR A 5 -8.41 -8.18 -22.72
N SER A 6 -7.88 -9.39 -22.70
CA SER A 6 -8.53 -10.51 -23.34
C SER A 6 -9.90 -10.77 -22.72
N ALA A 7 -10.00 -10.74 -21.40
CA ALA A 7 -11.27 -10.95 -20.71
C ALA A 7 -12.29 -9.87 -21.08
N LEU A 8 -11.87 -8.60 -21.11
CA LEU A 8 -12.74 -7.51 -21.52
C LEU A 8 -13.22 -7.65 -22.95
N ALA A 9 -12.31 -8.01 -23.85
CA ALA A 9 -12.65 -8.21 -25.25
C ALA A 9 -13.71 -9.30 -25.41
N LYS A 10 -13.57 -10.39 -24.68
CA LYS A 10 -14.54 -11.49 -24.72
C LYS A 10 -15.90 -11.07 -24.21
N GLU A 11 -15.93 -10.34 -23.10
CA GLU A 11 -17.17 -9.88 -22.50
C GLU A 11 -17.94 -8.92 -23.40
N LYS A 12 -17.24 -8.14 -24.19
CA LYS A 12 -17.85 -7.13 -25.06
C LYS A 12 -18.12 -7.63 -26.46
N LYS A 13 -17.81 -8.87 -26.73
CA LYS A 13 -17.97 -9.44 -28.06
C LYS A 13 -19.41 -9.37 -28.52
N GLY A 14 -19.63 -8.82 -29.68
CA GLY A 14 -20.91 -8.80 -30.36
C GLY A 14 -21.83 -7.67 -29.95
N LYS A 15 -21.92 -7.34 -28.69
CA LYS A 15 -22.73 -6.22 -28.24
C LYS A 15 -22.17 -5.66 -26.96
N GLY A 16 -22.59 -4.49 -26.60
CA GLY A 16 -22.06 -3.83 -25.44
C GLY A 16 -20.67 -3.25 -25.65
N ALA A 17 -20.29 -3.07 -26.91
CA ALA A 17 -19.02 -2.42 -27.22
C ALA A 17 -19.01 -1.02 -26.62
N LEU A 18 -17.96 -0.68 -25.92
CA LEU A 18 -17.79 0.61 -25.29
C LEU A 18 -17.18 1.60 -26.28
N ASP A 19 -17.62 2.84 -26.22
CA ASP A 19 -17.01 3.87 -27.05
C ASP A 19 -15.65 4.28 -26.49
N THR A 20 -14.89 5.00 -27.31
CA THR A 20 -13.55 5.44 -26.96
C THR A 20 -13.52 6.29 -25.69
N ALA A 21 -14.52 7.17 -25.54
CA ALA A 21 -14.59 8.03 -24.37
C ALA A 21 -14.75 7.24 -23.09
N THR A 22 -15.58 6.19 -23.09
CA THR A 22 -15.75 5.32 -21.92
C THR A 22 -14.47 4.56 -21.61
N LEU A 23 -13.80 4.03 -22.64
CA LEU A 23 -12.54 3.31 -22.46
C LEU A 23 -11.46 4.21 -21.85
N LEU A 24 -11.35 5.43 -22.33
CA LEU A 24 -10.37 6.39 -21.80
C LEU A 24 -10.70 6.80 -20.37
N CYS A 25 -12.00 6.96 -20.08
CA CYS A 25 -12.44 7.27 -18.73
C CYS A 25 -12.03 6.18 -17.73
N VAL A 26 -12.24 4.92 -18.10
CA VAL A 26 -11.83 3.78 -17.24
C VAL A 26 -10.32 3.72 -17.08
N GLN A 27 -9.57 3.95 -18.16
CA GLN A 27 -8.10 3.98 -18.08
C GLN A 27 -7.62 5.05 -17.12
N LYS A 28 -8.25 6.21 -17.14
CA LYS A 28 -7.91 7.28 -16.21
C LYS A 28 -8.21 6.90 -14.76
N ALA A 29 -9.34 6.21 -14.55
CA ALA A 29 -9.68 5.71 -13.21
C ALA A 29 -8.62 4.71 -12.72
N ILE A 30 -8.12 3.85 -13.60
CA ILE A 30 -7.04 2.92 -13.29
C ILE A 30 -5.77 3.67 -12.91
N ASP A 31 -5.39 4.67 -13.70
CA ASP A 31 -4.19 5.47 -13.43
C ASP A 31 -4.30 6.17 -12.07
N ASN A 32 -5.45 6.75 -11.79
CA ASN A 32 -5.65 7.45 -10.51
C ASN A 32 -5.54 6.49 -9.34
N ARG A 33 -6.11 5.28 -9.45
CA ARG A 33 -6.01 4.26 -8.41
C ARG A 33 -4.56 3.85 -8.19
N ASP A 34 -3.89 3.48 -9.27
CA ASP A 34 -2.55 2.93 -9.17
C ASP A 34 -1.54 3.98 -8.74
N ASN A 35 -1.70 5.21 -9.21
CA ASN A 35 -0.84 6.30 -8.75
C ASN A 35 -1.03 6.57 -7.26
N ALA A 36 -2.25 6.48 -6.76
CA ALA A 36 -2.51 6.64 -5.32
C ALA A 36 -1.85 5.51 -4.51
N ILE A 37 -1.90 4.27 -5.01
CA ILE A 37 -1.24 3.13 -4.36
C ILE A 37 0.28 3.31 -4.40
N LEU A 38 0.84 3.74 -5.54
CA LEU A 38 2.27 4.01 -5.66
C LEU A 38 2.73 5.09 -4.69
N MET A 39 1.95 6.15 -4.52
CA MET A 39 2.25 7.18 -3.52
C MET A 39 2.24 6.61 -2.10
N GLY A 40 1.31 5.69 -1.83
CA GLY A 40 1.27 5.00 -0.54
C GLY A 40 2.53 4.17 -0.30
N LEU A 41 3.05 3.52 -1.33
CA LEU A 41 4.30 2.76 -1.24
C LEU A 41 5.49 3.68 -1.01
N ASP A 42 5.51 4.86 -1.61
CA ASP A 42 6.56 5.85 -1.40
C ASP A 42 6.63 6.33 0.05
N VAL A 43 5.53 6.26 0.77
CA VAL A 43 5.50 6.56 2.21
C VAL A 43 5.84 5.31 3.03
N TYR A 44 5.32 4.15 2.62
CA TYR A 44 5.48 2.91 3.37
C TYR A 44 6.92 2.42 3.43
N TYR A 45 7.61 2.36 2.30
CA TYR A 45 8.96 1.81 2.26
C TYR A 45 9.96 2.61 3.10
N PRO A 46 10.00 3.95 3.03
CA PRO A 46 10.88 4.71 3.93
C PRO A 46 10.52 4.53 5.39
N ALA A 47 9.24 4.45 5.73
CA ALA A 47 8.81 4.24 7.11
C ALA A 47 9.26 2.88 7.64
N ALA A 48 9.10 1.81 6.83
CA ALA A 48 9.54 0.47 7.19
C ALA A 48 11.06 0.42 7.36
N LYS A 49 11.79 1.06 6.45
CA LYS A 49 13.24 1.14 6.50
C LYS A 49 13.71 1.87 7.76
N THR A 50 13.09 2.99 8.07
CA THR A 50 13.42 3.76 9.28
C THR A 50 13.17 2.95 10.54
N ALA A 51 12.05 2.21 10.59
CA ALA A 51 11.75 1.36 11.74
C ALA A 51 12.83 0.30 11.95
N LEU A 52 13.31 -0.32 10.88
CA LEU A 52 14.40 -1.30 10.94
C LEU A 52 15.71 -0.67 11.37
N GLN A 53 16.05 0.48 10.82
CA GLN A 53 17.29 1.19 11.17
C GLN A 53 17.29 1.63 12.62
N THR A 54 16.16 2.13 13.11
CA THR A 54 16.01 2.54 14.50
C THR A 54 16.18 1.34 15.42
N ARG A 55 15.55 0.21 15.10
CA ARG A 55 15.71 -1.03 15.86
C ARG A 55 17.16 -1.47 15.89
N GLN A 56 17.82 -1.49 14.74
CA GLN A 56 19.21 -1.90 14.62
C GLN A 56 20.12 -1.07 15.53
N ALA A 57 20.03 0.24 15.45
CA ALA A 57 20.84 1.13 16.25
C ALA A 57 20.56 0.95 17.74
N ALA A 58 19.28 0.83 18.11
CA ALA A 58 18.90 0.66 19.51
C ALA A 58 19.37 -0.67 20.08
N LEU A 59 19.27 -1.76 19.30
CA LEU A 59 19.77 -3.06 19.74
C LEU A 59 21.28 -3.06 19.92
N LYS A 60 22.02 -2.44 19.01
CA LYS A 60 23.46 -2.31 19.14
C LYS A 60 23.82 -1.54 20.41
N ASN A 61 23.10 -0.48 20.69
CA ASN A 61 23.32 0.30 21.90
C ASN A 61 22.96 -0.49 23.16
N ALA A 62 21.88 -1.28 23.12
CA ALA A 62 21.49 -2.12 24.25
C ALA A 62 22.61 -3.09 24.64
N TRP A 63 23.37 -3.57 23.67
CA TRP A 63 24.48 -4.51 23.90
C TRP A 63 25.76 -3.83 24.38
N THR A 64 25.73 -2.54 24.66
CA THR A 64 26.79 -1.88 25.41
C THR A 64 26.52 -1.93 26.92
N GLN A 65 25.30 -2.31 27.31
CA GLN A 65 24.89 -2.39 28.70
C GLN A 65 25.38 -3.71 29.31
N THR A 66 26.19 -3.60 30.36
CA THR A 66 26.79 -4.79 31.01
C THR A 66 25.82 -5.47 31.96
N ASP A 67 24.87 -4.74 32.53
CA ASP A 67 23.85 -5.31 33.42
C ASP A 67 22.84 -6.10 32.60
N GLN A 68 22.74 -7.39 32.89
CA GLN A 68 21.88 -8.30 32.13
C GLN A 68 20.39 -7.95 32.26
N LYS A 69 19.95 -7.59 33.44
CA LYS A 69 18.53 -7.28 33.66
C LYS A 69 18.14 -6.01 32.94
N ILE A 70 18.93 -4.98 33.03
CA ILE A 70 18.69 -3.71 32.35
C ILE A 70 18.69 -3.94 30.85
N ARG A 71 19.70 -4.70 30.34
CA ARG A 71 19.78 -5.02 28.91
C ARG A 71 18.54 -5.73 28.42
N LYS A 72 18.05 -6.73 29.13
CA LYS A 72 16.85 -7.48 28.75
C LYS A 72 15.62 -6.56 28.69
N ASP A 73 15.46 -5.70 29.66
CA ASP A 73 14.31 -4.80 29.70
C ASP A 73 14.35 -3.80 28.54
N VAL A 74 15.52 -3.28 28.24
CA VAL A 74 15.71 -2.35 27.10
C VAL A 74 15.41 -3.07 25.78
N ILE A 75 15.92 -4.29 25.60
CA ILE A 75 15.68 -5.06 24.38
C ILE A 75 14.17 -5.32 24.18
N LYS A 76 13.48 -5.68 25.26
CA LYS A 76 12.03 -5.90 25.20
C LYS A 76 11.28 -4.65 24.75
N THR A 77 11.65 -3.49 25.28
CA THR A 77 11.07 -2.21 24.89
C THR A 77 11.36 -1.88 23.43
N ILE A 78 12.57 -2.17 22.96
CA ILE A 78 12.96 -1.92 21.57
C ILE A 78 12.08 -2.73 20.61
N TRP A 79 11.88 -4.01 20.90
CA TRP A 79 11.04 -4.86 20.05
C TRP A 79 9.58 -4.42 20.05
N LYS A 80 9.07 -4.00 21.19
CA LYS A 80 7.71 -3.49 21.29
C LYS A 80 7.54 -2.21 20.45
N SER A 81 8.49 -1.31 20.55
CA SER A 81 8.49 -0.06 19.79
C SER A 81 8.57 -0.33 18.29
N TYR A 82 9.43 -1.27 17.88
CA TYR A 82 9.53 -1.67 16.48
C TYR A 82 8.21 -2.24 15.96
N LYS A 83 7.58 -3.14 16.71
CA LYS A 83 6.29 -3.72 16.31
C LYS A 83 5.24 -2.64 16.09
N ASN A 84 5.20 -1.64 16.97
CA ASN A 84 4.24 -0.55 16.85
C ASN A 84 4.51 0.29 15.60
N SER A 85 5.75 0.62 15.33
CA SER A 85 6.14 1.38 14.14
C SER A 85 5.83 0.63 12.86
N ALA A 86 6.17 -0.65 12.81
CA ALA A 86 5.89 -1.50 11.66
C ALA A 86 4.38 -1.64 11.42
N LYS A 87 3.61 -1.80 12.49
CA LYS A 87 2.15 -1.90 12.40
C LYS A 87 1.54 -0.59 11.88
N SER A 88 2.02 0.55 12.38
CA SER A 88 1.54 1.86 11.91
C SER A 88 1.78 2.04 10.41
N ALA A 89 2.97 1.66 9.94
CA ALA A 89 3.30 1.75 8.52
C ALA A 89 2.37 0.86 7.68
N ARG A 90 2.14 -0.38 8.11
CA ARG A 90 1.24 -1.29 7.40
C ARG A 90 -0.20 -0.80 7.39
N THR A 91 -0.67 -0.28 8.52
CA THR A 91 -2.04 0.24 8.65
C THR A 91 -2.25 1.43 7.71
N ALA A 92 -1.27 2.33 7.64
CA ALA A 92 -1.34 3.47 6.73
C ALA A 92 -1.39 3.01 5.27
N MET A 93 -0.59 2.01 4.91
CA MET A 93 -0.58 1.47 3.54
C MET A 93 -1.91 0.80 3.20
N LYS A 94 -2.45 0.01 4.10
CA LYS A 94 -3.77 -0.63 3.89
C LYS A 94 -4.86 0.42 3.73
N GLY A 95 -4.80 1.49 4.52
CA GLY A 95 -5.73 2.60 4.40
C GLY A 95 -5.65 3.28 3.04
N ALA A 96 -4.44 3.53 2.56
CA ALA A 96 -4.22 4.13 1.24
C ALA A 96 -4.77 3.24 0.13
N GLN A 97 -4.54 1.95 0.20
CA GLN A 97 -5.07 0.99 -0.77
C GLN A 97 -6.60 0.98 -0.77
N LYS A 98 -7.19 0.94 0.42
CA LYS A 98 -8.64 0.91 0.57
C LYS A 98 -9.29 2.17 -0.03
N VAL A 99 -8.72 3.33 0.24
CA VAL A 99 -9.22 4.60 -0.30
C VAL A 99 -9.07 4.62 -1.82
N ALA A 100 -7.94 4.16 -2.35
CA ALA A 100 -7.68 4.12 -3.78
C ALA A 100 -8.70 3.24 -4.51
N TRP A 101 -9.00 2.06 -3.97
CA TRP A 101 -9.97 1.14 -4.57
C TRP A 101 -11.40 1.68 -4.50
N LYS A 102 -11.76 2.29 -3.38
CA LYS A 102 -13.07 2.87 -3.20
C LYS A 102 -13.33 3.99 -4.20
N LYS A 103 -12.32 4.85 -4.38
CA LYS A 103 -12.41 5.93 -5.36
C LYS A 103 -12.46 5.38 -6.78
N PHE A 104 -11.70 4.34 -7.06
CA PHE A 104 -11.71 3.69 -8.38
C PHE A 104 -13.11 3.19 -8.72
N GLU A 105 -13.78 2.52 -7.79
CA GLU A 105 -15.14 2.03 -8.02
C GLU A 105 -16.10 3.17 -8.31
N ALA A 106 -16.00 4.27 -7.56
CA ALA A 106 -16.83 5.44 -7.78
C ALA A 106 -16.56 6.06 -9.15
N ASP A 107 -15.28 6.22 -9.51
CA ASP A 107 -14.89 6.80 -10.80
C ASP A 107 -15.36 5.93 -11.96
N ARG A 108 -15.24 4.62 -11.82
CA ARG A 108 -15.65 3.67 -12.84
C ARG A 108 -17.17 3.75 -13.10
N LYS A 109 -17.94 3.89 -12.04
CA LYS A 109 -19.40 4.04 -12.18
C LYS A 109 -19.78 5.31 -12.94
N VAL A 110 -19.03 6.38 -12.75
CA VAL A 110 -19.24 7.62 -13.49
C VAL A 110 -18.97 7.43 -14.98
N CYS A 111 -17.94 6.63 -15.31
CA CYS A 111 -17.59 6.34 -16.71
C CYS A 111 -18.67 5.54 -17.41
N ASN A 112 -19.28 4.59 -16.72
CA ASN A 112 -20.29 3.71 -17.27
C ASN A 112 -21.36 3.45 -16.21
N PRO A 113 -22.31 4.36 -16.07
CA PRO A 113 -23.31 4.29 -14.99
C PRO A 113 -24.28 3.12 -15.10
N LYS A 114 -24.30 2.43 -16.22
CA LYS A 114 -25.14 1.24 -16.36
C LYS A 114 -24.44 0.03 -15.72
#